data_43e9e8c62e57756cde19dc8c1336a127
#
_entry.id   43e9e8c62e57756cde19dc8c1336a127
#
_cell.length_a   1.000
_cell.length_b   1.000
_cell.length_c   1.000
_cell.angle_alpha   90.00
_cell.angle_beta   90.00
_cell.angle_gamma   90.00
#
_symmetry.space_group_name_H-M   'P 1'
#
loop_
_entity.id
_entity.type
_entity.pdbx_description
1 polymer ?
#
loop_
_entity_poly.entity_id
_entity_poly.type
_entity_poly.pdbx_seq_one_letter_code
_entity_poly.pdbx_strand_id
1 'polypeptide(L)'
;GCITSGNVRFASNDEYIVELVDHRLPEGFHVVHDDGCNYRIVSNDKQTSFNKYLKEIGVWGCSSVNKFIPSDYLFASRFDRRMLLAGLMDSDGTPARGQGSYTTVSEQLKDDILTLCRSLGGVPTASKHESWYKDLNDDKVECLDKWMICPRVPLNPFILPRKKNLWKTHRRSLDK
;
A
#
# COMPACT_ATOMS: atom_id res chain seq x y z
N GLY A 1 2.27 6.26 4.00
CA GLY A 1 2.89 7.56 3.95
C GLY A 1 1.89 8.69 4.17
N CYS A 2 2.36 9.84 4.60
CA CYS A 2 1.54 11.04 4.76
C CYS A 2 1.79 11.97 3.56
N ILE A 3 0.73 12.41 2.90
CA ILE A 3 0.76 13.34 1.76
C ILE A 3 -0.02 14.59 2.17
N THR A 4 0.48 15.27 3.20
CA THR A 4 -0.12 16.52 3.68
C THR A 4 0.71 17.72 3.24
N SER A 5 0.87 18.74 3.97
CA SER A 5 1.63 19.94 3.60
C SER A 5 3.14 19.67 3.43
N GLY A 6 3.76 20.21 2.39
CA GLY A 6 5.22 20.16 2.19
C GLY A 6 5.69 19.02 1.26
N ASN A 7 6.83 18.40 1.57
CA ASN A 7 7.40 17.31 0.78
C ASN A 7 6.68 15.97 1.04
N VAL A 8 6.67 15.11 0.02
CA VAL A 8 6.20 13.74 0.19
C VAL A 8 7.12 12.98 1.14
N ARG A 9 6.54 12.40 2.18
CA ARG A 9 7.25 11.65 3.21
C ARG A 9 6.72 10.23 3.33
N PHE A 10 7.60 9.32 3.67
CA PHE A 10 7.24 7.96 4.05
C PHE A 10 8.13 7.49 5.18
N ALA A 11 7.66 6.50 5.92
CA ALA A 11 8.42 5.85 6.99
C ALA A 11 8.69 4.39 6.64
N SER A 12 9.91 3.93 6.84
CA SER A 12 10.29 2.52 6.68
C SER A 12 11.49 2.18 7.57
N ASN A 13 11.40 1.05 8.27
CA ASN A 13 12.55 0.44 8.93
C ASN A 13 13.28 -0.57 8.03
N ASP A 14 12.88 -0.68 6.77
CA ASP A 14 13.40 -1.65 5.81
C ASP A 14 14.15 -0.92 4.71
N GLU A 15 15.47 -1.03 4.71
CA GLU A 15 16.36 -0.39 3.72
C GLU A 15 16.01 -0.81 2.30
N TYR A 16 15.61 -2.08 2.08
CA TYR A 16 15.18 -2.55 0.77
C TYR A 16 14.01 -1.73 0.20
N ILE A 17 13.03 -1.34 1.05
CA ILE A 17 11.93 -0.47 0.61
C ILE A 17 12.45 0.91 0.24
N VAL A 18 13.37 1.47 1.02
CA VAL A 18 13.96 2.79 0.76
C VAL A 18 14.70 2.81 -0.56
N GLU A 19 15.58 1.84 -0.78
CA GLU A 19 16.33 1.67 -2.04
C GLU A 19 15.37 1.44 -3.23
N LEU A 20 14.35 0.60 -3.07
CA LEU A 20 13.38 0.32 -4.12
C LEU A 20 12.59 1.58 -4.51
N VAL A 21 12.21 2.42 -3.53
CA VAL A 21 11.55 3.70 -3.79
C VAL A 21 12.50 4.63 -4.54
N ASP A 22 13.71 4.79 -4.06
CA ASP A 22 14.71 5.68 -4.66
C ASP A 22 14.99 5.31 -6.13
N HIS A 23 15.24 4.03 -6.40
CA HIS A 23 15.46 3.51 -7.76
C HIS A 23 14.26 3.62 -8.71
N ARG A 24 13.06 3.79 -8.20
CA ARG A 24 11.84 3.89 -9.00
C ARG A 24 11.33 5.31 -9.18
N LEU A 25 11.98 6.28 -8.53
CA LEU A 25 11.64 7.68 -8.74
C LEU A 25 12.00 8.12 -10.17
N PRO A 26 11.23 9.06 -10.74
CA PRO A 26 11.62 9.70 -11.99
C PRO A 26 12.98 10.37 -11.89
N GLU A 27 13.66 10.52 -13.03
CA GLU A 27 14.93 11.25 -13.11
C GLU A 27 14.80 12.64 -12.46
N GLY A 28 15.81 13.03 -11.72
CA GLY A 28 15.83 14.30 -10.98
C GLY A 28 15.20 14.27 -9.60
N PHE A 29 14.70 13.11 -9.15
CA PHE A 29 14.21 12.91 -7.78
C PHE A 29 15.03 11.85 -7.04
N HIS A 30 15.16 12.01 -5.74
CA HIS A 30 15.82 11.04 -4.87
C HIS A 30 15.24 11.06 -3.45
N VAL A 31 15.53 10.00 -2.69
CA VAL A 31 15.14 9.87 -1.30
C VAL A 31 16.20 10.46 -0.38
N VAL A 32 15.77 11.25 0.60
CA VAL A 32 16.63 11.77 1.67
C VAL A 32 16.12 11.27 3.00
N HIS A 33 17.02 10.78 3.85
CA HIS A 33 16.71 10.42 5.23
C HIS A 33 16.49 11.71 6.07
N ASP A 34 15.41 11.76 6.83
CA ASP A 34 15.14 12.86 7.77
C ASP A 34 15.62 12.49 9.19
N ASP A 35 14.85 11.67 9.89
CA ASP A 35 15.15 11.21 11.24
C ASP A 35 14.52 9.84 11.53
N GLY A 36 15.13 9.04 12.35
CA GLY A 36 14.61 7.71 12.71
C GLY A 36 14.32 6.84 11.50
N CYS A 37 13.05 6.52 11.24
CA CYS A 37 12.61 5.77 10.07
C CYS A 37 11.94 6.64 9.00
N ASN A 38 12.05 7.95 9.09
CA ASN A 38 11.38 8.90 8.18
C ASN A 38 12.28 9.30 7.02
N TYR A 39 11.68 9.33 5.84
CA TYR A 39 12.31 9.71 4.58
C TYR A 39 11.42 10.67 3.82
N ARG A 40 12.04 11.51 3.00
CA ARG A 40 11.34 12.43 2.09
C ARG A 40 11.86 12.29 0.67
N ILE A 41 10.98 12.55 -0.29
CA ILE A 41 11.34 12.64 -1.70
C ILE A 41 11.65 14.11 -2.02
N VAL A 42 12.83 14.34 -2.56
CA VAL A 42 13.32 15.67 -2.94
C VAL A 42 13.68 15.70 -4.42
N SER A 43 13.64 16.90 -5.00
CA SER A 43 14.07 17.15 -6.38
C SER A 43 15.45 17.77 -6.41
N ASN A 44 16.25 17.44 -7.41
CA ASN A 44 17.52 18.10 -7.71
C ASN A 44 17.31 19.53 -8.21
N ASP A 45 16.14 19.81 -8.78
CA ASP A 45 15.75 21.13 -9.25
C ASP A 45 14.73 21.74 -8.28
N LYS A 46 15.01 22.97 -7.81
CA LYS A 46 14.13 23.70 -6.88
C LYS A 46 12.77 24.08 -7.49
N GLN A 47 12.65 24.10 -8.83
CA GLN A 47 11.41 24.45 -9.51
C GLN A 47 10.48 23.26 -9.70
N THR A 48 11.01 22.03 -9.62
CA THR A 48 10.25 20.81 -9.81
C THR A 48 9.90 20.20 -8.46
N SER A 49 8.65 19.82 -8.26
CA SER A 49 8.17 19.20 -7.03
C SER A 49 7.43 17.90 -7.33
N PHE A 50 7.78 16.82 -6.62
CA PHE A 50 7.06 15.55 -6.70
C PHE A 50 5.57 15.68 -6.36
N ASN A 51 5.22 16.71 -5.57
CA ASN A 51 3.83 17.03 -5.23
C ASN A 51 2.97 17.34 -6.47
N LYS A 52 3.58 17.89 -7.55
CA LYS A 52 2.88 18.17 -8.80
C LYS A 52 2.30 16.89 -9.40
N TYR A 53 3.10 15.83 -9.49
CA TYR A 53 2.66 14.53 -9.99
C TYR A 53 1.51 13.95 -9.16
N LEU A 54 1.59 14.04 -7.83
CA LEU A 54 0.55 13.54 -6.94
C LEU A 54 -0.75 14.35 -7.04
N LYS A 55 -0.66 15.65 -7.31
CA LYS A 55 -1.84 16.51 -7.59
C LYS A 55 -2.49 16.14 -8.92
N GLU A 56 -1.69 15.93 -9.96
CA GLU A 56 -2.17 15.55 -11.29
C GLU A 56 -2.94 14.23 -11.27
N ILE A 57 -2.49 13.24 -10.50
CA ILE A 57 -3.20 11.96 -10.34
C ILE A 57 -4.26 11.97 -9.22
N GLY A 58 -4.48 13.12 -8.57
CA GLY A 58 -5.59 13.32 -7.62
C GLY A 58 -5.37 12.75 -6.22
N VAL A 59 -4.21 12.19 -5.88
CA VAL A 59 -3.96 11.57 -4.56
C VAL A 59 -3.37 12.56 -3.53
N TRP A 60 -3.05 13.78 -3.94
CA TRP A 60 -2.55 14.80 -3.03
C TRP A 60 -3.61 15.23 -2.01
N GLY A 61 -3.25 15.23 -0.74
CA GLY A 61 -4.16 15.63 0.35
C GLY A 61 -5.17 14.57 0.77
N CYS A 62 -5.12 13.36 0.20
CA CYS A 62 -5.98 12.28 0.63
C CYS A 62 -5.64 11.86 2.07
N SER A 63 -6.66 11.80 2.90
CA SER A 63 -6.61 11.23 4.25
C SER A 63 -6.80 9.71 4.21
N SER A 64 -6.66 9.05 5.35
CA SER A 64 -6.86 7.59 5.45
C SER A 64 -8.23 7.12 4.99
N VAL A 65 -9.27 7.96 5.13
CA VAL A 65 -10.67 7.60 4.82
C VAL A 65 -11.04 7.77 3.34
N ASN A 66 -10.33 8.63 2.61
CA ASN A 66 -10.61 8.94 1.21
C ASN A 66 -9.49 8.54 0.23
N LYS A 67 -8.57 7.66 0.68
CA LYS A 67 -7.57 7.04 -0.21
C LYS A 67 -8.26 6.24 -1.31
N PHE A 68 -7.67 6.25 -2.49
CA PHE A 68 -8.10 5.47 -3.65
C PHE A 68 -6.91 5.12 -4.56
N ILE A 69 -7.13 4.25 -5.52
CA ILE A 69 -6.18 3.98 -6.61
C ILE A 69 -6.66 4.72 -7.84
N PRO A 70 -5.85 5.63 -8.44
CA PRO A 70 -6.24 6.29 -9.68
C PRO A 70 -6.56 5.29 -10.79
N SER A 71 -7.57 5.59 -11.62
CA SER A 71 -8.06 4.70 -12.68
C SER A 71 -6.95 4.23 -13.63
N ASP A 72 -6.03 5.12 -13.99
CA ASP A 72 -4.93 4.81 -14.90
C ASP A 72 -4.04 3.68 -14.37
N TYR A 73 -3.89 3.58 -13.05
CA TYR A 73 -3.16 2.49 -12.42
C TYR A 73 -3.99 1.20 -12.30
N LEU A 74 -5.31 1.31 -12.08
CA LEU A 74 -6.21 0.15 -12.05
C LEU A 74 -6.31 -0.57 -13.39
N PHE A 75 -6.19 0.19 -14.50
CA PHE A 75 -6.30 -0.32 -15.86
C PHE A 75 -4.97 -0.31 -16.62
N ALA A 76 -3.85 -0.10 -15.93
CA ALA A 76 -2.50 -0.19 -16.48
C ALA A 76 -2.17 -1.60 -16.98
N SER A 77 -0.96 -1.80 -17.50
CA SER A 77 -0.49 -3.12 -17.92
C SER A 77 -0.60 -4.16 -16.77
N ARG A 78 -0.68 -5.44 -17.12
CA ARG A 78 -0.72 -6.51 -16.11
C ARG A 78 0.51 -6.46 -15.18
N PHE A 79 1.66 -6.08 -15.72
CA PHE A 79 2.90 -5.93 -14.97
C PHE A 79 2.76 -4.80 -13.95
N ASP A 80 2.31 -3.61 -14.36
CA ASP A 80 2.18 -2.45 -13.49
C ASP A 80 1.14 -2.68 -12.39
N ARG A 81 0.00 -3.30 -12.73
CA ARG A 81 -1.02 -3.69 -11.75
C ARG A 81 -0.46 -4.67 -10.70
N ARG A 82 0.38 -5.62 -11.12
CA ARG A 82 1.07 -6.52 -10.20
C ARG A 82 2.04 -5.76 -9.30
N MET A 83 2.80 -4.82 -9.85
CA MET A 83 3.74 -4.00 -9.08
C MET A 83 3.02 -3.08 -8.10
N LEU A 84 1.87 -2.52 -8.50
CA LEU A 84 1.02 -1.73 -7.62
C LEU A 84 0.51 -2.57 -6.43
N LEU A 85 -0.03 -3.77 -6.69
CA LEU A 85 -0.46 -4.67 -5.62
C LEU A 85 0.70 -5.03 -4.70
N ALA A 86 1.88 -5.29 -5.25
CA ALA A 86 3.07 -5.59 -4.45
C ALA A 86 3.48 -4.40 -3.57
N GLY A 87 3.47 -3.18 -4.09
CA GLY A 87 3.76 -1.98 -3.30
C GLY A 87 2.79 -1.80 -2.13
N LEU A 88 1.48 -1.99 -2.36
CA LEU A 88 0.47 -1.95 -1.30
C LEU A 88 0.72 -3.02 -0.24
N MET A 89 0.99 -4.25 -0.67
CA MET A 89 1.21 -5.38 0.24
C MET A 89 2.55 -5.30 0.97
N ASP A 90 3.59 -4.81 0.34
CA ASP A 90 4.91 -4.65 0.95
C ASP A 90 4.93 -3.53 1.98
N SER A 91 4.18 -2.43 1.76
CA SER A 91 4.05 -1.36 2.75
C SER A 91 3.15 -1.79 3.92
N ASP A 92 1.87 -1.90 3.69
CA ASP A 92 0.84 -2.03 4.74
C ASP A 92 0.21 -3.44 4.83
N GLY A 93 0.56 -4.35 3.92
CA GLY A 93 0.07 -5.72 3.94
C GLY A 93 0.80 -6.61 4.95
N THR A 94 0.11 -7.61 5.47
CA THR A 94 0.65 -8.58 6.44
C THR A 94 0.56 -10.00 5.87
N PRO A 95 1.68 -10.76 5.79
CA PRO A 95 1.70 -12.15 5.35
C PRO A 95 1.29 -13.09 6.50
N ALA A 96 0.08 -12.96 7.03
CA ALA A 96 -0.39 -13.77 8.15
C ALA A 96 -0.85 -15.16 7.71
N ARG A 97 -0.39 -16.21 8.43
CA ARG A 97 -0.84 -17.62 8.26
C ARG A 97 -0.72 -18.13 6.83
N GLY A 98 0.29 -17.70 6.08
CA GLY A 98 0.49 -18.11 4.69
C GLY A 98 -0.49 -17.48 3.69
N GLN A 99 -1.27 -16.49 4.13
CA GLN A 99 -2.13 -15.65 3.30
C GLN A 99 -1.74 -14.18 3.53
N GLY A 100 -1.93 -13.35 2.52
CA GLY A 100 -1.77 -11.92 2.69
C GLY A 100 -3.07 -11.28 3.16
N SER A 101 -2.96 -10.26 4.00
CA SER A 101 -4.07 -9.37 4.32
C SER A 101 -3.65 -7.92 4.18
N TYR A 102 -4.57 -7.07 3.79
CA TYR A 102 -4.41 -5.61 3.72
C TYR A 102 -5.54 -4.96 4.51
N THR A 103 -5.25 -3.89 5.22
CA THR A 103 -6.26 -3.22 6.06
C THR A 103 -6.38 -1.76 5.65
N THR A 104 -7.61 -1.28 5.47
CA THR A 104 -7.90 0.13 5.19
C THR A 104 -9.22 0.56 5.84
N VAL A 105 -9.33 1.86 6.15
CA VAL A 105 -10.59 2.50 6.55
C VAL A 105 -11.31 3.14 5.35
N SER A 106 -10.64 3.28 4.20
CA SER A 106 -11.24 3.79 2.98
C SER A 106 -12.06 2.69 2.29
N GLU A 107 -13.33 2.96 2.09
CA GLU A 107 -14.23 2.09 1.33
C GLU A 107 -13.85 2.05 -0.15
N GLN A 108 -13.50 3.21 -0.73
CA GLN A 108 -13.05 3.28 -2.11
C GLN A 108 -11.77 2.47 -2.33
N LEU A 109 -10.76 2.64 -1.48
CA LEU A 109 -9.52 1.87 -1.59
C LEU A 109 -9.75 0.36 -1.45
N LYS A 110 -10.69 -0.06 -0.58
CA LYS A 110 -11.12 -1.46 -0.48
C LYS A 110 -11.64 -1.96 -1.84
N ASP A 111 -12.56 -1.23 -2.48
CA ASP A 111 -13.14 -1.64 -3.76
C ASP A 111 -12.12 -1.64 -4.89
N ASP A 112 -11.21 -0.68 -4.89
CA ASP A 112 -10.10 -0.60 -5.85
C ASP A 112 -9.17 -1.82 -5.70
N ILE A 113 -8.79 -2.19 -4.48
CA ILE A 113 -7.94 -3.38 -4.23
C ILE A 113 -8.66 -4.67 -4.64
N LEU A 114 -9.97 -4.79 -4.38
CA LEU A 114 -10.74 -5.93 -4.84
C LEU A 114 -10.74 -6.02 -6.37
N THR A 115 -10.92 -4.90 -7.05
CA THR A 115 -10.87 -4.80 -8.51
C THR A 115 -9.49 -5.14 -9.05
N LEU A 116 -8.44 -4.58 -8.45
CA LEU A 116 -7.05 -4.88 -8.79
C LEU A 116 -6.74 -6.38 -8.67
N CYS A 117 -7.13 -7.01 -7.57
CA CYS A 117 -6.90 -8.44 -7.35
C CYS A 117 -7.66 -9.31 -8.37
N ARG A 118 -8.94 -8.99 -8.66
CA ARG A 118 -9.73 -9.70 -9.67
C ARG A 118 -9.10 -9.59 -11.06
N SER A 119 -8.62 -8.40 -11.41
CA SER A 119 -7.94 -8.16 -12.69
C SER A 119 -6.64 -8.94 -12.87
N LEU A 120 -6.06 -9.44 -11.77
CA LEU A 120 -4.87 -10.30 -11.73
C LEU A 120 -5.23 -11.80 -11.63
N GLY A 121 -6.52 -12.15 -11.74
CA GLY A 121 -7.01 -13.53 -11.66
C GLY A 121 -7.26 -14.03 -10.23
N GLY A 122 -7.33 -13.12 -9.26
CA GLY A 122 -7.62 -13.45 -7.87
C GLY A 122 -9.12 -13.56 -7.56
N VAL A 123 -9.42 -14.14 -6.40
CA VAL A 123 -10.77 -14.20 -5.81
C VAL A 123 -10.71 -13.54 -4.43
N PRO A 124 -10.52 -12.21 -4.37
CA PRO A 124 -10.34 -11.51 -3.10
C PRO A 124 -11.62 -11.51 -2.28
N THR A 125 -11.46 -11.43 -0.96
CA THR A 125 -12.57 -11.22 -0.02
C THR A 125 -12.26 -10.01 0.85
N ALA A 126 -13.31 -9.31 1.30
CA ALA A 126 -13.20 -8.24 2.28
C ALA A 126 -14.21 -8.47 3.41
N SER A 127 -13.82 -8.14 4.62
CA SER A 127 -14.68 -8.14 5.80
C SER A 127 -14.52 -6.83 6.57
N LYS A 128 -15.63 -6.31 7.07
CA LYS A 128 -15.66 -5.11 7.89
C LYS A 128 -15.46 -5.48 9.36
N HIS A 129 -14.64 -4.73 10.06
CA HIS A 129 -14.33 -4.94 11.47
C HIS A 129 -14.43 -3.63 12.21
N GLU A 130 -15.10 -3.64 13.33
CA GLU A 130 -15.04 -2.56 14.32
C GLU A 130 -13.62 -2.41 14.85
N SER A 131 -13.24 -1.17 15.12
CA SER A 131 -11.94 -0.85 15.69
C SER A 131 -12.10 0.00 16.93
N TRP A 132 -11.35 -0.32 17.95
CA TRP A 132 -11.31 0.43 19.21
C TRP A 132 -9.94 0.26 19.85
N TYR A 133 -9.60 1.15 20.75
CA TYR A 133 -8.43 1.01 21.62
C TYR A 133 -8.83 1.42 23.07
N LYS A 134 -8.01 1.04 24.03
CA LYS A 134 -8.14 1.51 25.39
C LYS A 134 -7.25 2.73 25.58
N ASP A 135 -7.79 3.79 26.17
CA ASP A 135 -7.02 4.98 26.52
C ASP A 135 -6.19 4.76 27.79
N LEU A 136 -5.56 5.82 28.28
CA LEU A 136 -4.73 5.78 29.51
C LEU A 136 -5.54 5.48 30.79
N ASN A 137 -6.87 5.63 30.74
CA ASN A 137 -7.79 5.35 31.85
C ASN A 137 -8.43 3.96 31.72
N ASP A 138 -8.01 3.15 30.75
CA ASP A 138 -8.58 1.83 30.39
C ASP A 138 -10.00 1.92 29.78
N ASP A 139 -10.44 3.13 29.39
CA ASP A 139 -11.72 3.35 28.73
C ASP A 139 -11.67 2.97 27.24
N LYS A 140 -12.74 2.33 26.75
CA LYS A 140 -12.88 1.97 25.34
C LYS A 140 -13.15 3.21 24.50
N VAL A 141 -12.21 3.52 23.59
CA VAL A 141 -12.36 4.58 22.58
C VAL A 141 -12.63 3.95 21.23
N GLU A 142 -13.76 4.29 20.62
CA GLU A 142 -14.12 3.79 19.30
C GLU A 142 -13.30 4.50 18.22
N CYS A 143 -12.84 3.70 17.24
CA CYS A 143 -12.15 4.16 16.05
C CYS A 143 -13.03 3.97 14.81
N LEU A 144 -12.57 4.47 13.68
CA LEU A 144 -13.21 4.16 12.40
C LEU A 144 -13.15 2.67 12.12
N ASP A 145 -14.26 2.12 11.66
CA ASP A 145 -14.31 0.75 11.17
C ASP A 145 -13.29 0.54 10.06
N LYS A 146 -12.71 -0.65 10.01
CA LYS A 146 -11.72 -1.02 9.01
C LYS A 146 -12.17 -2.19 8.16
N TRP A 147 -11.75 -2.17 6.92
CA TRP A 147 -11.87 -3.30 6.00
C TRP A 147 -10.60 -4.13 6.05
N MET A 148 -10.74 -5.42 6.27
CA MET A 148 -9.66 -6.39 6.09
C MET A 148 -9.86 -7.14 4.78
N ILE A 149 -8.89 -7.05 3.88
CA ILE A 149 -8.93 -7.60 2.53
C ILE A 149 -7.94 -8.74 2.44
N CYS A 150 -8.39 -9.91 1.97
CA CYS A 150 -7.53 -11.03 1.61
C CYS A 150 -7.43 -11.08 0.08
N PRO A 151 -6.27 -10.80 -0.52
CA PRO A 151 -6.12 -10.68 -1.98
C PRO A 151 -6.41 -11.95 -2.76
N ARG A 152 -6.03 -13.13 -2.24
CA ARG A 152 -6.22 -14.46 -2.87
C ARG A 152 -5.87 -14.48 -4.36
N VAL A 153 -4.74 -13.89 -4.71
CA VAL A 153 -4.22 -13.87 -6.07
C VAL A 153 -3.37 -15.12 -6.36
N PRO A 154 -3.29 -15.59 -7.62
CA PRO A 154 -2.50 -16.77 -7.99
C PRO A 154 -0.99 -16.56 -7.89
N LEU A 155 -0.55 -15.30 -7.78
CA LEU A 155 0.85 -14.89 -7.68
C LEU A 155 1.14 -14.43 -6.26
N ASN A 156 2.42 -14.56 -5.84
CA ASN A 156 2.85 -13.97 -4.58
C ASN A 156 2.70 -12.43 -4.67
N PRO A 157 1.85 -11.81 -3.80
CA PRO A 157 1.64 -10.38 -3.84
C PRO A 157 2.76 -9.58 -3.14
N PHE A 158 3.76 -10.25 -2.57
CA PHE A 158 4.91 -9.62 -1.90
C PHE A 158 6.17 -9.74 -2.76
N ILE A 159 6.95 -8.68 -2.84
CA ILE A 159 8.29 -8.65 -3.42
C ILE A 159 9.33 -8.60 -2.32
N LEU A 160 9.05 -7.88 -1.22
CA LEU A 160 9.92 -7.75 -0.06
C LEU A 160 10.33 -9.13 0.49
N PRO A 161 11.61 -9.49 0.51
CA PRO A 161 12.07 -10.86 0.81
C PRO A 161 11.50 -11.45 2.09
N ARG A 162 11.48 -10.68 3.21
CA ARG A 162 10.96 -11.13 4.49
C ARG A 162 9.46 -11.46 4.45
N LYS A 163 8.66 -10.72 3.67
CA LYS A 163 7.22 -10.97 3.51
C LYS A 163 6.95 -12.06 2.46
N LYS A 164 7.72 -12.04 1.37
CA LYS A 164 7.61 -13.01 0.27
C LYS A 164 7.80 -14.45 0.74
N ASN A 165 8.77 -14.68 1.64
CA ASN A 165 9.07 -16.00 2.15
C ASN A 165 8.00 -16.56 3.10
N LEU A 166 7.21 -15.69 3.72
CA LEU A 166 6.12 -16.07 4.63
C LEU A 166 4.81 -16.36 3.92
N TRP A 167 4.68 -15.94 2.65
CA TRP A 167 3.46 -16.17 1.87
C TRP A 167 3.50 -17.56 1.21
N LYS A 168 2.43 -18.30 1.40
CA LYS A 168 2.23 -19.63 0.78
C LYS A 168 1.07 -19.55 -0.20
N THR A 169 1.28 -20.03 -1.42
CA THR A 169 0.20 -20.26 -2.37
C THR A 169 -0.73 -21.33 -1.83
N HIS A 170 -2.01 -21.03 -1.67
CA HIS A 170 -3.02 -22.06 -1.57
C HIS A 170 -3.13 -22.75 -2.94
N ARG A 171 -2.34 -23.80 -3.15
CA ARG A 171 -2.69 -24.78 -4.17
C ARG A 171 -3.96 -25.48 -3.66
N ARG A 172 -5.13 -25.14 -4.21
CA ARG A 172 -6.21 -26.11 -4.27
C ARG A 172 -5.64 -27.26 -5.07
N SER A 173 -5.46 -28.41 -4.44
CA SER A 173 -5.25 -29.65 -5.18
C SER A 173 -6.51 -29.84 -6.03
N LEU A 174 -6.37 -29.61 -7.33
CA LEU A 174 -7.35 -29.99 -8.34
C LEU A 174 -7.22 -31.49 -8.66
N ASP A 175 -6.72 -32.27 -7.72
CA ASP A 175 -6.65 -33.71 -7.80
C ASP A 175 -7.87 -34.29 -7.05
N LYS A 176 -9.00 -34.34 -7.77
CA LYS A 176 -10.03 -35.38 -7.65
C LYS A 176 -10.77 -35.50 -8.98
#